data_80c2b901f6ee1aeadd53819eb1f49ee8
#
_entry.id   80c2b901f6ee1aeadd53819eb1f49ee8
#
_cell.length_a   1.000
_cell.length_b   1.000
_cell.length_c   1.000
_cell.angle_alpha   90.00
_cell.angle_beta   90.00
_cell.angle_gamma   90.00
#
_symmetry.space_group_name_H-M   'P 1'
#
loop_
_entity.id
_entity.type
_entity.pdbx_description
1 polymer ?
#
loop_
_entity_poly.entity_id
_entity_poly.type
_entity_poly.pdbx_seq_one_letter_code
_entity_poly.pdbx_strand_id
1 'polypeptide(L)'
;QFLPYILASVAVIYASSRMIGILDSRKTSYFQKNELTKDEKKAYNKRCTRNKKIFCATGIILNVGMLAFTKYFNFVGESVSAITGGTFTALDIIVPLGISFYTFQSTGYLIDVYRGMYEPQKNPLKYSLFILFFPQIMQGPIGRYSDLAPQLFEPCKFDYARLKSGLVRMLWGFFKKMVIADRAALLVNTVFDNWKPYSGA
;
A
#
# COMPACT_ATOMS: atom_id res chain seq x y z
N GLN A 1 5.21 -19.04 6.68
CA GLN A 1 4.71 -19.07 5.29
C GLN A 1 4.30 -17.68 4.74
N PHE A 2 4.10 -16.65 5.58
CA PHE A 2 3.72 -15.29 5.13
C PHE A 2 4.88 -14.45 4.58
N LEU A 3 6.09 -14.71 5.06
CA LEU A 3 7.27 -13.89 4.78
C LEU A 3 7.59 -13.75 3.29
N PRO A 4 7.51 -14.81 2.45
CA PRO A 4 7.79 -14.69 1.02
C PRO A 4 6.89 -13.71 0.29
N TYR A 5 5.58 -13.68 0.60
CA TYR A 5 4.63 -12.76 -0.03
C TYR A 5 4.92 -11.31 0.31
N ILE A 6 5.21 -11.05 1.59
CA ILE A 6 5.56 -9.72 2.06
C ILE A 6 6.86 -9.25 1.39
N LEU A 7 7.89 -10.10 1.39
CA LEU A 7 9.18 -9.78 0.77
C LEU A 7 9.05 -9.55 -0.75
N ALA A 8 8.24 -10.35 -1.43
CA ALA A 8 8.00 -10.19 -2.86
C ALA A 8 7.29 -8.86 -3.17
N SER A 9 6.23 -8.51 -2.42
CA SER A 9 5.53 -7.23 -2.57
C SER A 9 6.46 -6.04 -2.33
N VAL A 10 7.23 -6.07 -1.24
CA VAL A 10 8.22 -5.04 -0.90
C VAL A 10 9.27 -4.91 -2.02
N ALA A 11 9.81 -6.04 -2.50
CA ALA A 11 10.83 -6.06 -3.55
C ALA A 11 10.32 -5.50 -4.88
N VAL A 12 9.12 -5.89 -5.31
CA VAL A 12 8.51 -5.43 -6.57
C VAL A 12 8.34 -3.91 -6.57
N ILE A 13 7.75 -3.35 -5.52
CA ILE A 13 7.50 -1.90 -5.46
C ILE A 13 8.80 -1.13 -5.24
N TYR A 14 9.71 -1.65 -4.41
CA TYR A 14 11.03 -1.05 -4.23
C TYR A 14 11.80 -0.99 -5.55
N ALA A 15 11.89 -2.10 -6.29
CA ALA A 15 12.56 -2.13 -7.59
C ALA A 15 11.91 -1.16 -8.58
N SER A 16 10.58 -1.16 -8.68
CA SER A 16 9.84 -0.26 -9.58
C SER A 16 10.10 1.21 -9.23
N SER A 17 10.06 1.58 -7.96
CA SER A 17 10.34 2.94 -7.52
C SER A 17 11.79 3.37 -7.79
N ARG A 18 12.76 2.48 -7.58
CA ARG A 18 14.18 2.73 -7.89
C ARG A 18 14.41 2.94 -9.36
N MET A 19 13.75 2.14 -10.24
CA MET A 19 13.85 2.33 -11.69
C MET A 19 13.29 3.67 -12.14
N ILE A 20 12.18 4.13 -11.56
CA ILE A 20 11.63 5.47 -11.81
C ILE A 20 12.65 6.56 -11.41
N GLY A 21 13.27 6.45 -10.24
CA GLY A 21 14.28 7.41 -9.79
C GLY A 21 15.54 7.44 -10.65
N ILE A 22 15.99 6.26 -11.11
CA ILE A 22 17.15 6.17 -12.05
C ILE A 22 16.82 6.87 -13.38
N LEU A 23 15.59 6.71 -13.88
CA LEU A 23 15.16 7.39 -15.11
C LEU A 23 15.12 8.91 -14.94
N ASP A 24 14.68 9.41 -13.78
CA ASP A 24 14.69 10.85 -13.50
C ASP A 24 16.11 11.40 -13.35
N SER A 25 16.98 10.71 -12.63
CA SER A 25 18.38 11.10 -12.48
C SER A 25 19.11 11.11 -13.84
N ARG A 26 18.88 10.09 -14.68
CA ARG A 26 19.45 10.03 -16.03
C ARG A 26 18.94 11.16 -16.92
N LYS A 27 17.64 11.49 -16.84
CA LYS A 27 17.05 12.60 -17.58
C LYS A 27 17.70 13.92 -17.16
N THR A 28 17.84 14.18 -15.87
CA THR A 28 18.45 15.41 -15.36
C THR A 28 19.93 15.53 -15.80
N SER A 29 20.70 14.45 -15.66
CA SER A 29 22.11 14.41 -16.10
C SER A 29 22.26 14.59 -17.61
N TYR A 30 21.37 14.02 -18.41
CA TYR A 30 21.38 14.15 -19.87
C TYR A 30 21.10 15.59 -20.30
N PHE A 31 20.17 16.27 -19.63
CA PHE A 31 19.84 17.68 -19.92
C PHE A 31 20.94 18.66 -19.48
N GLN A 32 21.73 18.30 -18.46
CA GLN A 32 22.85 19.11 -18.01
C GLN A 32 24.09 18.99 -18.91
N LYS A 33 24.31 17.81 -19.52
CA LYS A 33 25.50 17.52 -20.34
C LYS A 33 25.38 17.97 -21.79
N ASN A 34 24.17 18.10 -22.34
CA ASN A 34 23.96 18.37 -23.75
C ASN A 34 23.15 19.65 -23.94
N GLU A 35 23.63 20.53 -24.80
CA GLU A 35 22.83 21.67 -25.31
C GLU A 35 21.82 21.13 -26.34
N LEU A 36 20.64 20.76 -25.87
CA LEU A 36 19.60 20.15 -26.68
C LEU A 36 18.61 21.20 -27.19
N THR A 37 18.17 21.01 -28.41
CA THR A 37 17.09 21.77 -29.01
C THR A 37 15.76 21.51 -28.26
N LYS A 38 14.83 22.46 -28.28
CA LYS A 38 13.53 22.32 -27.58
C LYS A 38 12.77 21.04 -27.98
N ASP A 39 12.85 20.65 -29.25
CA ASP A 39 12.18 19.46 -29.78
C ASP A 39 12.82 18.16 -29.31
N GLU A 40 14.14 18.09 -29.23
CA GLU A 40 14.87 16.95 -28.68
C GLU A 40 14.58 16.75 -27.18
N LYS A 41 14.56 17.85 -26.41
CA LYS A 41 14.14 17.82 -24.99
C LYS A 41 12.73 17.27 -24.82
N LYS A 42 11.80 17.69 -25.67
CA LYS A 42 10.40 17.25 -25.66
C LYS A 42 10.28 15.76 -26.00
N ALA A 43 10.98 15.31 -27.03
CA ALA A 43 11.00 13.89 -27.45
C ALA A 43 11.59 12.98 -26.35
N TYR A 44 12.72 13.37 -25.77
CA TYR A 44 13.34 12.62 -24.67
C TYR A 44 12.46 12.57 -23.43
N ASN A 45 11.85 13.68 -23.08
CA ASN A 45 10.92 13.77 -21.96
C ASN A 45 9.71 12.84 -22.15
N LYS A 46 9.13 12.81 -23.36
CA LYS A 46 8.01 11.92 -23.69
C LYS A 46 8.38 10.44 -23.54
N ARG A 47 9.60 10.07 -24.01
CA ARG A 47 10.11 8.70 -23.86
C ARG A 47 10.34 8.33 -22.39
N CYS A 48 10.95 9.22 -21.61
CA CYS A 48 11.20 8.99 -20.19
C CYS A 48 9.88 8.84 -19.42
N THR A 49 8.91 9.72 -19.66
CA THR A 49 7.59 9.65 -19.03
C THR A 49 6.86 8.35 -19.39
N ARG A 50 6.95 7.89 -20.64
CA ARG A 50 6.38 6.60 -21.05
C ARG A 50 7.00 5.43 -20.29
N ASN A 51 8.33 5.40 -20.17
CA ASN A 51 9.01 4.34 -19.44
C ASN A 51 8.67 4.37 -17.95
N LYS A 52 8.63 5.54 -17.32
CA LYS A 52 8.18 5.70 -15.92
C LYS A 52 6.76 5.17 -15.72
N LYS A 53 5.84 5.47 -16.67
CA LYS A 53 4.47 4.96 -16.63
C LYS A 53 4.42 3.44 -16.70
N ILE A 54 5.27 2.82 -17.55
CA ILE A 54 5.36 1.37 -17.66
C ILE A 54 5.83 0.77 -16.33
N PHE A 55 6.93 1.25 -15.74
CA PHE A 55 7.41 0.73 -14.45
C PHE A 55 6.40 0.92 -13.32
N CYS A 56 5.72 2.06 -13.29
CA CYS A 56 4.65 2.30 -12.32
C CYS A 56 3.50 1.31 -12.52
N ALA A 57 2.98 1.18 -13.73
CA ALA A 57 1.88 0.27 -14.05
C ALA A 57 2.25 -1.19 -13.76
N THR A 58 3.44 -1.65 -14.19
CA THR A 58 3.91 -3.02 -13.92
C THR A 58 4.01 -3.28 -12.41
N GLY A 59 4.59 -2.36 -11.64
CA GLY A 59 4.68 -2.49 -10.19
C GLY A 59 3.31 -2.61 -9.53
N ILE A 60 2.34 -1.77 -9.95
CA ILE A 60 0.96 -1.82 -9.44
C ILE A 60 0.28 -3.14 -9.82
N ILE A 61 0.36 -3.55 -11.08
CA ILE A 61 -0.27 -4.78 -11.58
C ILE A 61 0.27 -6.00 -10.84
N LEU A 62 1.58 -6.10 -10.66
CA LEU A 62 2.19 -7.21 -9.94
C LEU A 62 1.77 -7.21 -8.46
N ASN A 63 1.81 -6.07 -7.80
CA ASN A 63 1.47 -5.97 -6.38
C ASN A 63 -0.01 -6.23 -6.09
N VAL A 64 -0.90 -5.62 -6.87
CA VAL A 64 -2.36 -5.84 -6.78
C VAL A 64 -2.73 -7.24 -7.27
N GLY A 65 -2.04 -7.75 -8.29
CA GLY A 65 -2.20 -9.13 -8.78
C GLY A 65 -1.89 -10.17 -7.71
N MET A 66 -0.81 -9.97 -6.93
CA MET A 66 -0.51 -10.83 -5.79
C MET A 66 -1.61 -10.79 -4.72
N LEU A 67 -2.15 -9.60 -4.42
CA LEU A 67 -3.29 -9.45 -3.52
C LEU A 67 -4.53 -10.16 -4.07
N ALA A 68 -4.85 -9.97 -5.34
CA ALA A 68 -5.98 -10.59 -5.99
C ALA A 68 -5.86 -12.12 -6.01
N PHE A 69 -4.68 -12.64 -6.32
CA PHE A 69 -4.40 -14.07 -6.28
C PHE A 69 -4.62 -14.65 -4.88
N THR A 70 -4.03 -14.05 -3.86
CA THR A 70 -4.14 -14.60 -2.49
C THR A 70 -5.56 -14.54 -1.92
N LYS A 71 -6.36 -13.52 -2.29
CA LYS A 71 -7.71 -13.35 -1.74
C LYS A 71 -8.83 -14.01 -2.55
N TYR A 72 -8.70 -13.99 -3.87
CA TYR A 72 -9.83 -14.29 -4.75
C TYR A 72 -9.63 -15.54 -5.61
N PHE A 73 -8.47 -16.19 -5.57
CA PHE A 73 -8.18 -17.34 -6.40
C PHE A 73 -9.20 -18.47 -6.19
N ASN A 74 -9.45 -18.87 -4.95
CA ASN A 74 -10.40 -19.92 -4.63
C ASN A 74 -11.84 -19.53 -5.00
N PHE A 75 -12.24 -18.30 -4.68
CA PHE A 75 -13.56 -17.80 -5.05
C PHE A 75 -13.80 -17.81 -6.55
N VAL A 76 -12.84 -17.38 -7.35
CA VAL A 76 -12.93 -17.41 -8.81
C VAL A 76 -12.96 -18.86 -9.31
N GLY A 77 -12.10 -19.73 -8.78
CA GLY A 77 -12.07 -21.15 -9.14
C GLY A 77 -13.38 -21.87 -8.86
N GLU A 78 -13.96 -21.66 -7.68
CA GLU A 78 -15.28 -22.22 -7.31
C GLU A 78 -16.39 -21.67 -8.21
N SER A 79 -16.38 -20.36 -8.49
CA SER A 79 -17.38 -19.73 -9.36
C SER A 79 -17.32 -20.26 -10.79
N VAL A 80 -16.13 -20.41 -11.36
CA VAL A 80 -15.93 -20.97 -12.69
C VAL A 80 -16.37 -22.45 -12.73
N SER A 81 -16.00 -23.23 -11.72
CA SER A 81 -16.40 -24.63 -11.59
C SER A 81 -17.93 -24.79 -11.52
N ALA A 82 -18.60 -23.92 -10.76
CA ALA A 82 -20.07 -23.93 -10.67
C ALA A 82 -20.76 -23.64 -12.02
N ILE A 83 -20.16 -22.78 -12.86
CA ILE A 83 -20.70 -22.43 -14.17
C ILE A 83 -20.39 -23.51 -15.21
N THR A 84 -19.19 -24.11 -15.16
CA THR A 84 -18.75 -25.09 -16.19
C THR A 84 -19.10 -26.54 -15.85
N GLY A 85 -19.59 -26.81 -14.63
CA GLY A 85 -19.86 -28.18 -14.14
C GLY A 85 -18.59 -29.00 -13.84
N GLY A 86 -17.42 -28.31 -13.79
CA GLY A 86 -16.13 -28.91 -13.45
C GLY A 86 -15.93 -29.12 -11.95
N THR A 87 -14.88 -29.83 -11.57
CA THR A 87 -14.43 -29.95 -10.18
C THR A 87 -13.24 -29.03 -9.93
N PHE A 88 -13.33 -28.16 -8.92
CA PHE A 88 -12.23 -27.31 -8.50
C PHE A 88 -11.76 -27.73 -7.11
N THR A 89 -10.46 -27.94 -6.95
CA THR A 89 -9.85 -28.19 -5.65
C THR A 89 -9.31 -26.90 -5.09
N ALA A 90 -9.89 -26.41 -4.01
CA ALA A 90 -9.43 -25.18 -3.36
C ALA A 90 -7.99 -25.35 -2.86
N LEU A 91 -7.16 -24.33 -3.11
CA LEU A 91 -5.80 -24.26 -2.57
C LEU A 91 -5.85 -23.75 -1.14
N ASP A 92 -5.05 -24.33 -0.25
CA ASP A 92 -4.85 -23.82 1.10
C ASP A 92 -3.91 -22.58 1.08
N ILE A 93 -4.47 -21.46 0.62
CA ILE A 93 -3.74 -20.20 0.52
C ILE A 93 -3.86 -19.47 1.85
N ILE A 94 -2.78 -19.42 2.58
CA ILE A 94 -2.70 -18.65 3.82
C ILE A 94 -2.58 -17.18 3.49
N VAL A 95 -3.63 -16.40 3.78
CA VAL A 95 -3.66 -14.95 3.56
C VAL A 95 -2.86 -14.23 4.64
N PRO A 96 -1.78 -13.50 4.30
CA PRO A 96 -1.02 -12.74 5.28
C PRO A 96 -1.86 -11.66 5.96
N LEU A 97 -1.68 -11.52 7.28
CA LEU A 97 -2.34 -10.46 8.03
C LEU A 97 -1.93 -9.08 7.48
N GLY A 98 -2.92 -8.21 7.26
CA GLY A 98 -2.67 -6.86 6.75
C GLY A 98 -2.29 -6.77 5.28
N ILE A 99 -2.38 -7.87 4.48
CA ILE A 99 -1.97 -7.87 3.06
C ILE A 99 -2.58 -6.72 2.27
N SER A 100 -3.83 -6.39 2.48
CA SER A 100 -4.49 -5.27 1.79
C SER A 100 -3.89 -3.93 2.17
N PHE A 101 -3.62 -3.73 3.46
CA PHE A 101 -3.09 -2.45 3.96
C PHE A 101 -1.70 -2.17 3.40
N TYR A 102 -0.75 -3.10 3.52
CA TYR A 102 0.59 -2.87 2.99
C TYR A 102 0.62 -2.84 1.45
N THR A 103 -0.29 -3.55 0.77
CA THR A 103 -0.41 -3.47 -0.69
C THR A 103 -0.87 -2.07 -1.12
N PHE A 104 -1.89 -1.51 -0.48
CA PHE A 104 -2.35 -0.15 -0.79
C PHE A 104 -1.34 0.92 -0.38
N GLN A 105 -0.69 0.77 0.76
CA GLN A 105 0.35 1.69 1.23
C GLN A 105 1.55 1.72 0.28
N SER A 106 2.02 0.55 -0.15
CA SER A 106 3.13 0.44 -1.11
C SER A 106 2.75 0.94 -2.51
N THR A 107 1.51 0.69 -2.95
CA THR A 107 1.00 1.22 -4.22
C THR A 107 0.89 2.76 -4.17
N GLY A 108 0.39 3.31 -3.07
CA GLY A 108 0.35 4.77 -2.86
C GLY A 108 1.74 5.39 -2.92
N TYR A 109 2.72 4.78 -2.24
CA TYR A 109 4.12 5.20 -2.32
C TYR A 109 4.65 5.22 -3.76
N LEU A 110 4.41 4.16 -4.55
CA LEU A 110 4.87 4.09 -5.94
C LEU A 110 4.24 5.17 -6.82
N ILE A 111 2.95 5.44 -6.64
CA ILE A 111 2.24 6.50 -7.36
C ILE A 111 2.80 7.88 -7.02
N ASP A 112 3.09 8.13 -5.76
CA ASP A 112 3.65 9.40 -5.31
C ASP A 112 5.06 9.62 -5.84
N VAL A 113 5.90 8.58 -5.86
CA VAL A 113 7.22 8.62 -6.52
C VAL A 113 7.07 8.87 -8.03
N TYR A 114 6.12 8.21 -8.70
CA TYR A 114 5.85 8.45 -10.13
C TYR A 114 5.43 9.90 -10.41
N ARG A 115 4.62 10.49 -9.52
CA ARG A 115 4.22 11.91 -9.59
C ARG A 115 5.35 12.87 -9.26
N GLY A 116 6.46 12.38 -8.73
CA GLY A 116 7.62 13.21 -8.35
C GLY A 116 7.41 13.98 -7.05
N MET A 117 6.51 13.52 -6.17
CA MET A 117 6.27 14.17 -4.86
C MET A 117 7.48 14.06 -3.94
N TYR A 118 8.27 12.99 -4.08
CA TYR A 118 9.54 12.78 -3.37
C TYR A 118 10.44 11.80 -4.12
N GLU A 119 11.73 11.83 -3.80
CA GLU A 119 12.68 10.88 -4.36
C GLU A 119 12.45 9.46 -3.80
N PRO A 120 12.64 8.41 -4.62
CA PRO A 120 12.51 7.04 -4.15
C PRO A 120 13.57 6.71 -3.10
N GLN A 121 13.14 6.04 -2.03
CA GLN A 121 14.02 5.61 -0.95
C GLN A 121 15.15 4.74 -1.48
N LYS A 122 16.39 5.11 -1.14
CA LYS A 122 17.60 4.40 -1.60
C LYS A 122 17.90 3.16 -0.75
N ASN A 123 17.54 3.20 0.53
CA ASN A 123 17.81 2.11 1.46
C ASN A 123 16.60 1.15 1.51
N PRO A 124 16.76 -0.13 1.13
CA PRO A 124 15.68 -1.10 1.14
C PRO A 124 15.15 -1.39 2.55
N LEU A 125 16.01 -1.34 3.58
CA LEU A 125 15.58 -1.57 4.96
C LEU A 125 14.69 -0.44 5.49
N LYS A 126 15.00 0.82 5.17
CA LYS A 126 14.16 1.95 5.52
C LYS A 126 12.80 1.87 4.80
N TYR A 127 12.81 1.49 3.52
CA TYR A 127 11.57 1.27 2.78
C TYR A 127 10.74 0.14 3.41
N SER A 128 11.37 -1.00 3.72
CA SER A 128 10.70 -2.12 4.38
C SER A 128 10.12 -1.72 5.74
N LEU A 129 10.87 -0.96 6.54
CA LEU A 129 10.39 -0.46 7.83
C LEU A 129 9.13 0.41 7.68
N PHE A 130 9.08 1.28 6.65
CA PHE A 130 7.91 2.09 6.37
C PHE A 130 6.68 1.24 6.03
N ILE A 131 6.84 0.23 5.15
CA ILE A 131 5.72 -0.63 4.72
C ILE A 131 5.27 -1.58 5.84
N LEU A 132 6.22 -2.13 6.59
CA LEU A 132 5.97 -3.13 7.62
C LEU A 132 5.84 -2.54 9.03
N PHE A 133 5.61 -1.24 9.13
CA PHE A 133 5.46 -0.59 10.43
C PHE A 133 4.27 -1.16 11.19
N PHE A 134 4.56 -2.00 12.20
CA PHE A 134 3.59 -2.87 12.85
C PHE A 134 2.35 -2.16 13.41
N PRO A 135 2.42 -0.91 13.93
CA PRO A 135 1.22 -0.24 14.44
C PRO A 135 0.18 0.07 13.35
N GLN A 136 0.60 0.11 12.08
CA GLN A 136 -0.28 0.42 10.95
C GLN A 136 -0.73 -0.83 10.18
N ILE A 137 0.09 -1.90 10.17
CA ILE A 137 -0.17 -3.07 9.32
C ILE A 137 -1.45 -3.83 9.70
N MET A 138 -1.86 -3.75 10.97
CA MET A 138 -3.01 -4.50 11.48
C MET A 138 -4.35 -3.88 11.05
N GLN A 139 -4.56 -2.59 11.29
CA GLN A 139 -5.78 -1.83 10.99
C GLN A 139 -5.55 -0.32 11.08
N GLY A 140 -4.33 0.14 10.89
CA GLY A 140 -4.02 1.57 10.97
C GLY A 140 -4.48 2.34 9.73
N PRO A 141 -4.53 3.67 9.80
CA PRO A 141 -4.73 4.49 8.61
C PRO A 141 -3.57 4.27 7.63
N ILE A 142 -3.88 4.27 6.33
CA ILE A 142 -2.85 4.19 5.29
C ILE A 142 -2.00 5.46 5.37
N GLY A 143 -0.80 5.34 5.93
CA GLY A 143 0.11 6.46 6.13
C GLY A 143 0.77 6.89 4.82
N ARG A 144 0.87 8.20 4.60
CA ARG A 144 1.69 8.72 3.50
C ARG A 144 3.16 8.65 3.87
N TYR A 145 3.98 8.36 2.87
CA TYR A 145 5.44 8.29 3.06
C TYR A 145 6.01 9.63 3.56
N SER A 146 5.53 10.76 3.01
CA SER A 146 5.92 12.11 3.42
C SER A 146 5.74 12.39 4.91
N ASP A 147 4.71 11.81 5.52
CA ASP A 147 4.33 12.11 6.90
C ASP A 147 5.00 11.14 7.89
N LEU A 148 5.12 9.88 7.51
CA LEU A 148 5.61 8.83 8.40
C LEU A 148 7.14 8.66 8.33
N ALA A 149 7.75 8.76 7.14
CA ALA A 149 9.16 8.50 6.94
C ALA A 149 10.10 9.43 7.74
N PRO A 150 9.86 10.75 7.82
CA PRO A 150 10.68 11.63 8.67
C PRO A 150 10.64 11.19 10.13
N GLN A 151 9.45 10.82 10.64
CA GLN A 151 9.28 10.40 12.03
C GLN A 151 9.96 9.07 12.34
N LEU A 152 10.08 8.17 11.35
CA LEU A 152 10.73 6.87 11.50
C LEU A 152 12.25 6.93 11.35
N PHE A 153 12.75 7.86 10.53
CA PHE A 153 14.15 7.85 10.12
C PHE A 153 15.01 8.92 10.78
N GLU A 154 14.37 9.96 11.32
CA GLU A 154 15.07 11.01 12.04
C GLU A 154 15.17 10.68 13.53
N PRO A 155 16.33 10.89 14.15
CA PRO A 155 16.50 10.66 15.58
C PRO A 155 15.66 11.66 16.37
N CYS A 156 14.71 11.16 17.13
CA CYS A 156 13.87 11.97 18.01
C CYS A 156 14.44 11.96 19.44
N LYS A 157 14.54 13.15 20.05
CA LYS A 157 14.80 13.24 21.50
C LYS A 157 13.54 12.87 22.27
N PHE A 158 13.73 12.25 23.44
CA PHE A 158 12.62 11.95 24.33
C PHE A 158 11.97 13.25 24.81
N ASP A 159 10.65 13.33 24.65
CA ASP A 159 9.82 14.47 25.07
C ASP A 159 8.63 13.94 25.86
N TYR A 160 8.62 14.23 27.16
CA TYR A 160 7.55 13.79 28.05
C TYR A 160 6.18 14.39 27.70
N ALA A 161 6.13 15.66 27.27
CA ALA A 161 4.89 16.31 26.87
C ALA A 161 4.27 15.63 25.64
N ARG A 162 5.11 15.28 24.67
CA ARG A 162 4.71 14.52 23.48
C ARG A 162 4.22 13.12 23.84
N LEU A 163 4.93 12.42 24.73
CA LEU A 163 4.53 11.10 25.22
C LEU A 163 3.13 11.15 25.90
N LYS A 164 2.96 12.09 26.83
CA LYS A 164 1.68 12.31 27.54
C LYS A 164 0.54 12.58 26.56
N SER A 165 0.74 13.48 25.59
CA SER A 165 -0.26 13.79 24.56
C SER A 165 -0.59 12.57 23.70
N GLY A 166 0.40 11.76 23.33
CA GLY A 166 0.21 10.51 22.59
C GLY A 166 -0.62 9.50 23.37
N LEU A 167 -0.32 9.29 24.64
CA LEU A 167 -1.07 8.39 25.52
C LEU A 167 -2.53 8.82 25.70
N VAL A 168 -2.79 10.11 25.89
CA VAL A 168 -4.16 10.65 25.98
C VAL A 168 -4.94 10.39 24.68
N ARG A 169 -4.30 10.58 23.51
CA ARG A 169 -4.93 10.28 22.20
C ARG A 169 -5.23 8.78 22.04
N MET A 170 -4.34 7.92 22.50
CA MET A 170 -4.56 6.47 22.50
C MET A 170 -5.74 6.09 23.39
N LEU A 171 -5.80 6.59 24.62
CA LEU A 171 -6.93 6.35 25.55
C LEU A 171 -8.24 6.85 24.95
N TRP A 172 -8.25 8.02 24.30
CA TRP A 172 -9.42 8.53 23.61
C TRP A 172 -9.84 7.63 22.43
N GLY A 173 -8.89 7.05 21.70
CA GLY A 173 -9.14 6.06 20.66
C GLY A 173 -9.79 4.78 21.23
N PHE A 174 -9.26 4.24 22.32
CA PHE A 174 -9.84 3.09 23.02
C PHE A 174 -11.24 3.38 23.54
N PHE A 175 -11.48 4.56 24.13
CA PHE A 175 -12.81 4.97 24.54
C PHE A 175 -13.81 4.93 23.38
N LYS A 176 -13.48 5.55 22.25
CA LYS A 176 -14.33 5.53 21.04
C LYS A 176 -14.60 4.10 20.56
N LYS A 177 -13.57 3.25 20.54
CA LYS A 177 -13.71 1.85 20.11
C LYS A 177 -14.60 1.06 21.07
N MET A 178 -14.27 1.04 22.35
CA MET A 178 -14.90 0.13 23.31
C MET A 178 -16.28 0.62 23.77
N VAL A 179 -16.46 1.93 23.92
CA VAL A 179 -17.71 2.50 24.47
C VAL A 179 -18.71 2.85 23.38
N ILE A 180 -18.23 3.38 22.24
CA ILE A 180 -19.13 3.82 21.17
C ILE A 180 -19.25 2.75 20.09
N ALA A 181 -18.15 2.38 19.44
CA ALA A 181 -18.21 1.52 18.25
C ALA A 181 -18.67 0.09 18.58
N ASP A 182 -18.14 -0.53 19.64
CA ASP A 182 -18.52 -1.90 20.00
C ASP A 182 -19.98 -1.98 20.48
N ARG A 183 -20.48 -0.94 21.15
CA ARG A 183 -21.91 -0.88 21.55
C ARG A 183 -22.82 -0.65 20.35
N ALA A 184 -22.44 0.25 19.43
CA ALA A 184 -23.19 0.44 18.20
C ALA A 184 -23.20 -0.82 17.32
N ALA A 185 -22.09 -1.56 17.27
CA ALA A 185 -21.99 -2.82 16.53
C ALA A 185 -23.01 -3.87 17.00
N LEU A 186 -23.30 -3.95 18.31
CA LEU A 186 -24.32 -4.86 18.82
C LEU A 186 -25.72 -4.55 18.22
N LEU A 187 -26.10 -3.27 18.17
CA LEU A 187 -27.38 -2.84 17.58
C LEU A 187 -27.40 -3.13 16.07
N VAL A 188 -26.31 -2.77 15.37
CA VAL A 188 -26.19 -3.02 13.92
C VAL A 188 -26.31 -4.50 13.62
N ASN A 189 -25.54 -5.36 14.29
CA ASN A 189 -25.57 -6.80 14.07
C ASN A 189 -26.95 -7.39 14.37
N THR A 190 -27.62 -6.96 15.44
CA THR A 190 -28.98 -7.43 15.77
C THR A 190 -29.97 -7.16 14.63
N VAL A 191 -29.87 -5.97 14.00
CA VAL A 191 -30.73 -5.60 12.87
C VAL A 191 -30.36 -6.38 11.60
N PHE A 192 -29.08 -6.47 11.27
CA PHE A 192 -28.63 -7.11 10.02
C PHE A 192 -28.71 -8.64 10.05
N ASP A 193 -28.50 -9.27 11.21
CA ASP A 193 -28.66 -10.73 11.37
C ASP A 193 -30.12 -11.16 11.25
N ASN A 194 -31.06 -10.27 11.63
CA ASN A 194 -32.50 -10.50 11.58
C ASN A 194 -33.24 -9.44 10.74
N TRP A 195 -32.72 -9.07 9.59
CA TRP A 195 -33.25 -7.98 8.77
C TRP A 195 -34.69 -8.22 8.24
N LYS A 196 -35.11 -9.50 8.08
CA LYS A 196 -36.41 -9.88 7.50
C LYS A 196 -37.65 -9.30 8.22
N PRO A 197 -37.69 -9.19 9.58
CA PRO A 197 -38.83 -8.58 10.26
C PRO A 197 -38.82 -7.03 10.22
N TYR A 198 -37.71 -6.41 9.83
CA TYR A 198 -37.63 -4.96 9.72
C TYR A 198 -38.06 -4.54 8.31
N SER A 199 -39.33 -4.18 8.13
CA SER A 199 -39.81 -3.52 6.93
C SER A 199 -39.40 -2.04 6.99
N GLY A 200 -38.72 -1.57 5.97
CA GLY A 200 -38.50 -0.12 5.80
C GLY A 200 -39.86 0.60 5.69
N ALA A 201 -39.97 1.76 6.30
CA ALA A 201 -41.09 2.66 6.15
C ALA A 201 -41.07 3.30 4.76
#